data_6822f0eeb97a1c290dcdac411fea7f61
#
_entry.id   6822f0eeb97a1c290dcdac411fea7f61
#
_cell.length_a   1.000
_cell.length_b   1.000
_cell.length_c   1.000
_cell.angle_alpha   90.00
_cell.angle_beta   90.00
_cell.angle_gamma   90.00
#
_symmetry.space_group_name_H-M   'P 1'
#
loop_
_entity.id
_entity.type
_entity.pdbx_description
1 polymer ?
#
loop_
_entity_poly.entity_id
_entity_poly.type
_entity_poly.pdbx_seq_one_letter_code
_entity_poly.pdbx_strand_id
1 'polypeptide(L)'
;MLTKSFEPRPEPSNTGPAPSSGKPPFMQRQLPQVSVILLSAVLMHPVNAIGAEPDWSLGVYGGKYHDTDPGSFLQGRANFLNQHMLALTASKTLWRSETLPLSLEIDGMIGQQFGLASLTEIAVAPVLRWSGFPWNNTLQTDLRVGPLGVSYTSTVSPLERGPDGNGSRVLNFLMLELAFSLPQMKSREVFVRLHHRCTIYDLLNNYGANGEDFLAVGYRLRF
;
A
#
# COMPACT_ATOMS: atom_id res chain seq x y z
N MET A 1 -25.65 9.30 64.76
CA MET A 1 -25.25 7.91 64.60
C MET A 1 -26.49 7.10 64.23
N LEU A 2 -26.74 6.87 62.95
CA LEU A 2 -27.85 6.04 62.47
C LEU A 2 -27.30 5.17 61.34
N THR A 3 -27.02 3.92 61.64
CA THR A 3 -26.62 2.85 60.72
C THR A 3 -27.86 2.40 59.97
N LYS A 4 -27.86 2.59 58.60
CA LYS A 4 -28.82 1.99 57.70
C LYS A 4 -28.29 0.61 57.27
N SER A 5 -28.97 -0.43 57.73
CA SER A 5 -28.79 -1.80 57.26
C SER A 5 -29.26 -1.93 55.79
N PHE A 6 -28.42 -2.51 54.95
CA PHE A 6 -28.68 -2.81 53.55
C PHE A 6 -29.30 -4.20 53.48
N GLU A 7 -30.56 -4.30 53.03
CA GLU A 7 -31.23 -5.56 52.74
C GLU A 7 -30.92 -6.01 51.31
N PRO A 8 -30.49 -7.25 51.05
CA PRO A 8 -30.24 -7.72 49.70
C PRO A 8 -31.56 -8.03 48.96
N ARG A 9 -31.63 -7.61 47.71
CA ARG A 9 -32.75 -7.81 46.81
C ARG A 9 -32.75 -9.26 46.30
N PRO A 10 -33.87 -9.99 46.23
CA PRO A 10 -33.93 -11.37 45.70
C PRO A 10 -33.69 -11.39 44.19
N GLU A 11 -32.90 -12.37 43.73
CA GLU A 11 -32.67 -12.69 42.30
C GLU A 11 -33.94 -13.25 41.64
N PRO A 12 -34.25 -12.86 40.39
CA PRO A 12 -35.33 -13.48 39.64
C PRO A 12 -34.89 -14.85 39.12
N SER A 13 -35.63 -15.88 39.45
CA SER A 13 -35.48 -17.23 38.90
C SER A 13 -35.84 -17.25 37.40
N ASN A 14 -34.83 -17.43 36.56
CA ASN A 14 -35.03 -17.56 35.13
C ASN A 14 -35.05 -19.06 34.71
N THR A 15 -36.23 -19.65 34.69
CA THR A 15 -36.49 -20.98 34.11
C THR A 15 -37.02 -20.79 32.69
N GLY A 16 -36.12 -20.52 31.75
CA GLY A 16 -36.41 -20.57 30.30
C GLY A 16 -35.92 -21.89 29.69
N PRO A 17 -36.64 -22.49 28.74
CA PRO A 17 -36.26 -23.75 28.14
C PRO A 17 -35.00 -23.58 27.29
N ALA A 18 -34.13 -24.60 27.35
CA ALA A 18 -32.87 -24.68 26.60
C ALA A 18 -33.07 -24.55 25.08
N PRO A 19 -32.29 -23.74 24.38
CA PRO A 19 -32.35 -23.68 22.93
C PRO A 19 -31.78 -24.95 22.32
N SER A 20 -32.56 -25.55 21.40
CA SER A 20 -32.20 -26.69 20.57
C SER A 20 -30.92 -26.37 19.75
N SER A 21 -29.94 -27.22 19.80
CA SER A 21 -28.68 -27.18 19.05
C SER A 21 -28.93 -27.50 17.56
N GLY A 22 -29.45 -26.54 16.82
CA GLY A 22 -29.41 -26.55 15.37
C GLY A 22 -28.09 -25.98 14.89
N LYS A 23 -27.17 -26.85 14.42
CA LYS A 23 -25.98 -26.38 13.70
C LYS A 23 -26.42 -25.58 12.47
N PRO A 24 -25.93 -24.35 12.26
CA PRO A 24 -26.22 -23.64 11.03
C PRO A 24 -25.57 -24.38 9.84
N PRO A 25 -26.23 -24.38 8.66
CA PRO A 25 -25.66 -24.99 7.47
C PRO A 25 -24.36 -24.28 7.11
N PHE A 26 -23.35 -25.07 6.86
CA PHE A 26 -22.01 -24.63 6.42
C PHE A 26 -22.18 -23.93 5.07
N MET A 27 -22.29 -22.61 5.12
CA MET A 27 -22.33 -21.76 3.93
C MET A 27 -20.92 -21.78 3.33
N GLN A 28 -20.68 -22.68 2.38
CA GLN A 28 -19.50 -22.67 1.53
C GLN A 28 -19.47 -21.31 0.81
N ARG A 29 -18.71 -20.36 1.34
CA ARG A 29 -18.32 -19.17 0.59
C ARG A 29 -17.48 -19.64 -0.59
N GLN A 30 -18.09 -19.67 -1.75
CA GLN A 30 -17.35 -19.72 -3.01
C GLN A 30 -16.46 -18.46 -3.05
N LEU A 31 -15.16 -18.66 -2.90
CA LEU A 31 -14.17 -17.65 -3.22
C LEU A 31 -14.37 -17.31 -4.70
N PRO A 32 -14.46 -16.03 -5.07
CA PRO A 32 -14.47 -15.66 -6.47
C PRO A 32 -13.16 -16.19 -7.09
N GLN A 33 -13.30 -17.06 -8.08
CA GLN A 33 -12.20 -17.44 -8.95
C GLN A 33 -11.81 -16.18 -9.73
N VAL A 34 -10.95 -15.35 -9.15
CA VAL A 34 -10.26 -14.29 -9.87
C VAL A 34 -9.31 -15.00 -10.81
N SER A 35 -9.69 -15.01 -12.08
CA SER A 35 -8.96 -15.67 -13.15
C SER A 35 -7.50 -15.22 -13.16
N VAL A 36 -6.60 -16.14 -12.87
CA VAL A 36 -5.13 -16.02 -12.90
C VAL A 36 -4.60 -15.80 -14.34
N ILE A 37 -5.49 -15.59 -15.31
CA ILE A 37 -5.18 -15.55 -16.75
C ILE A 37 -4.45 -14.26 -17.17
N LEU A 38 -4.51 -13.17 -16.40
CA LEU A 38 -3.89 -11.90 -16.77
C LEU A 38 -2.38 -11.80 -16.50
N LEU A 39 -1.82 -12.68 -15.68
CA LEU A 39 -0.40 -12.61 -15.30
C LEU A 39 0.54 -13.22 -16.36
N SER A 40 0.03 -14.12 -17.20
CA SER A 40 0.87 -14.86 -18.18
C SER A 40 1.17 -14.06 -19.45
N ALA A 41 0.36 -13.07 -19.82
CA ALA A 41 0.52 -12.31 -21.06
C ALA A 41 1.59 -11.20 -20.98
N VAL A 42 1.96 -10.75 -19.78
CA VAL A 42 2.93 -9.66 -19.59
C VAL A 42 4.39 -10.14 -19.71
N LEU A 43 4.63 -11.44 -19.59
CA LEU A 43 5.99 -12.00 -19.53
C LEU A 43 6.63 -12.31 -20.90
N MET A 44 5.91 -12.19 -22.03
CA MET A 44 6.37 -12.77 -23.32
C MET A 44 6.61 -11.78 -24.47
N HIS A 45 6.63 -10.50 -24.28
CA HIS A 45 6.99 -9.60 -25.37
C HIS A 45 8.47 -9.19 -25.26
N PRO A 46 9.33 -9.55 -26.23
CA PRO A 46 10.64 -8.94 -26.35
C PRO A 46 10.43 -7.50 -26.86
N VAL A 47 10.47 -6.53 -25.96
CA VAL A 47 10.52 -5.12 -26.37
C VAL A 47 11.96 -4.80 -26.78
N ASN A 48 12.29 -5.10 -28.03
CA ASN A 48 13.51 -4.63 -28.67
C ASN A 48 13.22 -3.33 -29.43
N ALA A 49 13.02 -2.25 -28.72
CA ALA A 49 13.12 -0.91 -29.27
C ALA A 49 14.60 -0.48 -29.19
N ILE A 50 15.34 -0.63 -30.27
CA ILE A 50 16.71 -0.13 -30.39
C ILE A 50 16.62 1.40 -30.48
N GLY A 51 17.02 2.11 -29.42
CA GLY A 51 17.41 3.53 -29.49
C GLY A 51 16.68 4.52 -28.62
N ALA A 52 15.44 4.30 -28.17
CA ALA A 52 14.73 5.23 -27.27
C ALA A 52 14.60 4.64 -25.87
N GLU A 53 14.84 5.45 -24.85
CA GLU A 53 14.52 5.06 -23.48
C GLU A 53 13.00 4.90 -23.33
N PRO A 54 12.52 3.80 -22.69
CA PRO A 54 11.10 3.52 -22.56
C PRO A 54 10.38 4.61 -21.76
N ASP A 55 9.20 5.03 -22.26
CA ASP A 55 8.38 6.05 -21.62
C ASP A 55 7.33 5.48 -20.69
N TRP A 56 6.91 4.24 -20.91
CA TRP A 56 5.88 3.60 -20.13
C TRP A 56 6.44 2.47 -19.28
N SER A 57 5.77 2.22 -18.18
CA SER A 57 6.01 1.03 -17.39
C SER A 57 4.73 0.48 -16.79
N LEU A 58 4.71 -0.86 -16.61
CA LEU A 58 3.68 -1.58 -15.89
C LEU A 58 4.34 -2.46 -14.84
N GLY A 59 3.79 -2.51 -13.64
CA GLY A 59 4.33 -3.29 -12.55
C GLY A 59 3.26 -3.85 -11.62
N VAL A 60 3.72 -4.75 -10.77
CA VAL A 60 2.95 -5.32 -9.66
C VAL A 60 3.82 -5.27 -8.41
N TYR A 61 3.20 -4.97 -7.27
CA TYR A 61 3.91 -5.02 -5.99
C TYR A 61 3.01 -5.55 -4.88
N GLY A 62 3.65 -6.20 -3.91
CA GLY A 62 3.01 -6.61 -2.67
C GLY A 62 3.71 -6.00 -1.48
N GLY A 63 2.95 -5.59 -0.47
CA GLY A 63 3.48 -4.93 0.71
C GLY A 63 2.84 -5.43 1.99
N LYS A 64 3.56 -5.20 3.08
CA LYS A 64 3.08 -5.43 4.44
C LYS A 64 3.14 -4.13 5.23
N TYR A 65 2.07 -3.86 5.96
CA TYR A 65 1.95 -2.67 6.79
C TYR A 65 2.87 -2.76 8.01
N HIS A 66 3.47 -1.62 8.37
CA HIS A 66 4.18 -1.43 9.63
C HIS A 66 3.74 -0.12 10.30
N ASP A 67 3.64 -0.13 11.63
CA ASP A 67 3.28 1.02 12.45
C ASP A 67 4.49 1.66 13.15
N THR A 68 5.63 1.60 12.50
CA THR A 68 6.92 2.02 13.08
C THR A 68 7.30 3.40 12.57
N ASP A 69 7.68 4.29 13.47
CA ASP A 69 8.23 5.60 13.08
C ASP A 69 9.50 5.45 12.21
N PRO A 70 9.79 6.43 11.32
CA PRO A 70 10.92 6.32 10.38
C PRO A 70 12.28 6.11 11.06
N GLY A 71 12.49 6.68 12.25
CA GLY A 71 13.74 6.53 12.98
C GLY A 71 13.96 5.11 13.51
N SER A 72 12.92 4.51 14.05
CA SER A 72 12.91 3.12 14.51
C SER A 72 13.01 2.13 13.35
N PHE A 73 12.34 2.43 12.24
CA PHE A 73 12.41 1.63 11.01
C PHE A 73 13.86 1.54 10.47
N LEU A 74 14.56 2.67 10.38
CA LEU A 74 15.95 2.71 9.93
C LEU A 74 16.92 1.97 10.86
N GLN A 75 16.54 1.78 12.13
CA GLN A 75 17.28 0.98 13.11
C GLN A 75 16.92 -0.52 13.06
N GLY A 76 16.11 -0.94 12.09
CA GLY A 76 15.67 -2.33 11.93
C GLY A 76 14.62 -2.78 12.95
N ARG A 77 13.95 -1.84 13.63
CA ARG A 77 12.90 -2.11 14.62
C ARG A 77 11.52 -1.92 14.00
N ALA A 78 11.23 -2.69 12.94
CA ALA A 78 9.92 -2.64 12.28
C ALA A 78 8.90 -3.51 13.01
N ASN A 79 7.75 -2.91 13.37
CA ASN A 79 6.60 -3.64 13.89
C ASN A 79 5.59 -3.87 12.76
N PHE A 80 5.58 -5.07 12.20
CA PHE A 80 4.70 -5.45 11.09
C PHE A 80 3.38 -6.00 11.62
N LEU A 81 2.28 -5.40 11.20
CA LEU A 81 0.93 -5.86 11.51
C LEU A 81 0.37 -6.78 10.42
N ASN A 82 -0.76 -7.43 10.72
CA ASN A 82 -1.42 -8.37 9.79
C ASN A 82 -2.30 -7.62 8.78
N GLN A 83 -1.74 -6.63 8.12
CA GLN A 83 -2.35 -5.91 7.01
C GLN A 83 -1.40 -5.96 5.81
N HIS A 84 -1.94 -6.29 4.64
CA HIS A 84 -1.19 -6.52 3.42
C HIS A 84 -1.81 -5.75 2.27
N MET A 85 -1.02 -5.51 1.24
CA MET A 85 -1.45 -4.89 0.00
C MET A 85 -0.93 -5.69 -1.18
N LEU A 86 -1.76 -5.79 -2.23
CA LEU A 86 -1.34 -6.20 -3.57
C LEU A 86 -1.84 -5.14 -4.56
N ALA A 87 -0.96 -4.62 -5.40
CA ALA A 87 -1.28 -3.54 -6.30
C ALA A 87 -0.65 -3.70 -7.70
N LEU A 88 -1.37 -3.19 -8.69
CA LEU A 88 -0.86 -2.91 -10.02
C LEU A 88 -0.45 -1.45 -10.10
N THR A 89 0.64 -1.15 -10.79
CA THR A 89 1.12 0.22 -11.02
C THR A 89 1.46 0.42 -12.49
N ALA A 90 1.19 1.63 -12.98
CA ALA A 90 1.58 2.08 -14.30
C ALA A 90 2.22 3.45 -14.18
N SER A 91 3.31 3.69 -14.91
CA SER A 91 3.90 5.03 -14.96
C SER A 91 4.26 5.43 -16.38
N LYS A 92 4.27 6.76 -16.60
CA LYS A 92 4.67 7.38 -17.85
C LYS A 92 5.70 8.46 -17.57
N THR A 93 6.80 8.43 -18.29
CA THR A 93 7.78 9.52 -18.29
C THR A 93 7.21 10.71 -19.05
N LEU A 94 7.18 11.85 -18.38
CA LEU A 94 6.68 13.13 -18.95
C LEU A 94 7.82 14.01 -19.44
N TRP A 95 8.98 13.89 -18.78
CA TRP A 95 10.16 14.71 -19.12
C TRP A 95 11.45 14.00 -18.69
N ARG A 96 12.53 14.23 -19.45
CA ARG A 96 13.90 13.83 -19.10
C ARG A 96 14.84 15.01 -19.26
N SER A 97 15.75 15.14 -18.30
CA SER A 97 16.83 16.09 -18.40
C SER A 97 17.87 15.65 -19.43
N GLU A 98 18.37 16.57 -20.23
CA GLU A 98 19.46 16.32 -21.20
C GLU A 98 20.84 16.27 -20.51
N THR A 99 20.99 16.89 -19.33
CA THR A 99 22.26 17.05 -18.66
C THR A 99 22.39 16.28 -17.38
N LEU A 100 21.29 15.95 -16.72
CA LEU A 100 21.26 15.24 -15.45
C LEU A 100 20.60 13.89 -15.60
N PRO A 101 21.00 12.88 -14.83
CA PRO A 101 20.32 11.59 -14.79
C PRO A 101 18.98 11.67 -14.04
N LEU A 102 18.11 12.57 -14.47
CA LEU A 102 16.85 12.93 -13.80
C LEU A 102 15.70 12.91 -14.81
N SER A 103 14.58 12.33 -14.41
CA SER A 103 13.33 12.38 -15.15
C SER A 103 12.14 12.62 -14.24
N LEU A 104 11.07 13.18 -14.82
CA LEU A 104 9.76 13.35 -14.19
C LEU A 104 8.80 12.34 -14.79
N GLU A 105 8.15 11.60 -13.93
CA GLU A 105 7.14 10.59 -14.29
C GLU A 105 5.80 10.95 -13.64
N ILE A 106 4.70 10.40 -14.18
CA ILE A 106 3.44 10.27 -13.46
C ILE A 106 3.26 8.78 -13.15
N ASP A 107 3.05 8.43 -11.88
CA ASP A 107 2.83 7.05 -11.42
C ASP A 107 1.39 6.92 -10.93
N GLY A 108 0.67 5.91 -11.40
CA GLY A 108 -0.66 5.56 -10.95
C GLY A 108 -0.70 4.13 -10.46
N MET A 109 -1.57 3.85 -9.48
CA MET A 109 -1.77 2.51 -8.98
C MET A 109 -3.22 2.21 -8.65
N ILE A 110 -3.56 0.94 -8.69
CA ILE A 110 -4.77 0.37 -8.10
C ILE A 110 -4.38 -0.86 -7.28
N GLY A 111 -4.81 -0.93 -6.04
CA GLY A 111 -4.45 -2.01 -5.13
C GLY A 111 -5.61 -2.45 -4.26
N GLN A 112 -5.48 -3.67 -3.74
CA GLN A 112 -6.36 -4.25 -2.76
C GLN A 112 -5.57 -4.46 -1.46
N GLN A 113 -6.06 -3.87 -0.39
CA GLN A 113 -5.59 -4.13 0.96
C GLN A 113 -6.44 -5.23 1.59
N PHE A 114 -5.82 -6.07 2.43
CA PHE A 114 -6.47 -7.20 3.11
C PHE A 114 -5.72 -7.58 4.40
N GLY A 115 -6.46 -8.19 5.33
CA GLY A 115 -5.98 -8.56 6.66
C GLY A 115 -6.86 -7.97 7.75
N LEU A 116 -6.40 -6.96 8.47
CA LEU A 116 -7.18 -6.23 9.48
C LEU A 116 -8.35 -5.47 8.87
N ALA A 117 -8.15 -4.95 7.67
CA ALA A 117 -9.18 -4.29 6.87
C ALA A 117 -9.11 -4.76 5.41
N SER A 118 -10.28 -4.77 4.74
CA SER A 118 -10.35 -5.03 3.30
C SER A 118 -10.89 -3.78 2.60
N LEU A 119 -10.04 -3.18 1.74
CA LEU A 119 -10.39 -1.98 1.00
C LEU A 119 -9.59 -1.91 -0.31
N THR A 120 -10.19 -1.27 -1.31
CA THR A 120 -9.53 -0.95 -2.57
C THR A 120 -8.94 0.46 -2.49
N GLU A 121 -7.74 0.63 -3.00
CA GLU A 121 -7.05 1.91 -3.08
C GLU A 121 -6.69 2.24 -4.52
N ILE A 122 -6.83 3.52 -4.89
CA ILE A 122 -6.36 4.09 -6.14
C ILE A 122 -5.51 5.30 -5.79
N ALA A 123 -4.31 5.41 -6.37
CA ALA A 123 -3.46 6.56 -6.14
C ALA A 123 -2.76 7.03 -7.42
N VAL A 124 -2.39 8.31 -7.42
CA VAL A 124 -1.60 8.92 -8.48
C VAL A 124 -0.62 9.94 -7.88
N ALA A 125 0.61 9.97 -8.38
CA ALA A 125 1.63 10.91 -7.96
C ALA A 125 2.55 11.34 -9.10
N PRO A 126 3.00 12.60 -9.14
CA PRO A 126 4.20 12.99 -9.85
C PRO A 126 5.42 12.41 -9.13
N VAL A 127 6.36 11.87 -9.89
CA VAL A 127 7.53 11.14 -9.39
C VAL A 127 8.78 11.65 -10.06
N LEU A 128 9.76 12.03 -9.26
CA LEU A 128 11.12 12.28 -9.72
C LEU A 128 11.91 10.97 -9.69
N ARG A 129 12.56 10.64 -10.82
CA ARG A 129 13.47 9.50 -10.93
C ARG A 129 14.89 10.00 -11.11
N TRP A 130 15.77 9.54 -10.24
CA TRP A 130 17.21 9.77 -10.28
C TRP A 130 17.94 8.47 -10.61
N SER A 131 18.75 8.48 -11.70
CA SER A 131 19.50 7.31 -12.19
C SER A 131 21.01 7.50 -12.14
N GLY A 132 21.51 8.42 -11.31
CA GLY A 132 22.90 8.85 -11.26
C GLY A 132 23.78 8.13 -10.24
N PHE A 133 23.55 6.86 -9.97
CA PHE A 133 24.40 6.12 -9.03
C PHE A 133 25.73 5.69 -9.64
N PRO A 134 26.85 5.80 -8.92
CA PRO A 134 28.19 5.52 -9.47
C PRO A 134 28.43 4.05 -9.84
N TRP A 135 27.62 3.14 -9.34
CA TRP A 135 27.70 1.68 -9.62
C TRP A 135 26.75 1.20 -10.72
N ASN A 136 26.07 2.08 -11.44
CA ASN A 136 25.07 1.73 -12.45
C ASN A 136 25.62 0.90 -13.64
N ASN A 137 26.94 0.88 -13.81
CA ASN A 137 27.59 -0.01 -14.76
C ASN A 137 27.50 -1.51 -14.37
N THR A 138 27.34 -1.79 -13.07
CA THR A 138 27.24 -3.16 -12.55
C THR A 138 25.81 -3.54 -12.19
N LEU A 139 25.12 -2.65 -11.51
CA LEU A 139 23.72 -2.80 -11.12
C LEU A 139 23.02 -1.46 -11.34
N GLN A 140 22.19 -1.39 -12.37
CA GLN A 140 21.37 -0.19 -12.59
C GLN A 140 20.46 0.02 -11.38
N THR A 141 20.62 1.17 -10.75
CA THR A 141 19.85 1.57 -9.57
C THR A 141 19.19 2.90 -9.85
N ASP A 142 17.90 2.98 -9.57
CA ASP A 142 17.13 4.20 -9.71
C ASP A 142 16.42 4.52 -8.39
N LEU A 143 16.54 5.77 -7.95
CA LEU A 143 15.75 6.31 -6.85
C LEU A 143 14.54 7.03 -7.44
N ARG A 144 13.32 6.66 -7.00
CA ARG A 144 12.07 7.30 -7.40
C ARG A 144 11.39 7.89 -6.17
N VAL A 145 11.05 9.17 -6.22
CA VAL A 145 10.46 9.92 -5.11
C VAL A 145 9.21 10.64 -5.60
N GLY A 146 8.07 10.29 -5.02
CA GLY A 146 6.78 10.96 -5.24
C GLY A 146 6.26 11.52 -3.92
N PRO A 147 6.64 12.75 -3.53
CA PRO A 147 6.29 13.27 -2.20
C PRO A 147 4.86 13.77 -2.11
N LEU A 148 4.26 14.10 -3.24
CA LEU A 148 2.94 14.75 -3.32
C LEU A 148 2.08 14.03 -4.35
N GLY A 149 1.27 13.12 -3.89
CA GLY A 149 0.26 12.42 -4.68
C GLY A 149 -1.10 12.50 -4.02
N VAL A 150 -2.07 11.86 -4.64
CA VAL A 150 -3.42 11.70 -4.11
C VAL A 150 -3.76 10.23 -4.09
N SER A 151 -4.24 9.75 -2.95
CA SER A 151 -4.78 8.41 -2.77
C SER A 151 -6.23 8.48 -2.34
N TYR A 152 -7.05 7.60 -2.87
CA TYR A 152 -8.44 7.38 -2.53
C TYR A 152 -8.68 5.94 -2.17
N THR A 153 -9.39 5.70 -1.06
CA THR A 153 -9.78 4.35 -0.62
C THR A 153 -11.30 4.14 -0.68
N SER A 154 -11.71 2.91 -0.95
CA SER A 154 -13.14 2.54 -1.03
C SER A 154 -13.89 2.74 0.30
N THR A 155 -13.19 2.68 1.43
CA THR A 155 -13.67 2.99 2.77
C THR A 155 -12.55 3.62 3.59
N VAL A 156 -12.87 4.30 4.68
CA VAL A 156 -11.85 4.80 5.63
C VAL A 156 -11.19 3.60 6.31
N SER A 157 -9.86 3.51 6.19
CA SER A 157 -9.10 2.47 6.86
C SER A 157 -9.21 2.60 8.38
N PRO A 158 -9.46 1.51 9.11
CA PRO A 158 -9.43 1.54 10.57
C PRO A 158 -8.07 1.97 11.13
N LEU A 159 -6.98 1.73 10.37
CA LEU A 159 -5.61 2.07 10.76
C LEU A 159 -5.31 3.58 10.62
N GLU A 160 -6.15 4.30 9.85
CA GLU A 160 -6.02 5.74 9.60
C GLU A 160 -7.04 6.60 10.38
N ARG A 161 -7.76 6.01 11.33
CA ARG A 161 -8.72 6.77 12.14
C ARG A 161 -8.02 7.52 13.26
N GLY A 162 -8.41 8.77 13.43
CA GLY A 162 -8.02 9.57 14.59
C GLY A 162 -8.69 9.10 15.88
N PRO A 163 -8.36 9.74 17.02
CA PRO A 163 -8.88 9.38 18.34
C PRO A 163 -10.42 9.40 18.42
N ASP A 164 -11.07 10.27 17.66
CA ASP A 164 -12.53 10.40 17.61
C ASP A 164 -13.21 9.42 16.63
N GLY A 165 -12.44 8.47 16.06
CA GLY A 165 -12.91 7.52 15.06
C GLY A 165 -13.12 8.11 13.66
N ASN A 166 -12.88 9.40 13.47
CA ASN A 166 -12.96 10.09 12.19
C ASN A 166 -11.73 9.78 11.33
N GLY A 167 -11.91 9.83 10.02
CA GLY A 167 -10.83 9.61 9.06
C GLY A 167 -11.24 10.08 7.67
N SER A 168 -10.33 10.00 6.70
CA SER A 168 -10.57 10.41 5.33
C SER A 168 -10.30 9.28 4.36
N ARG A 169 -11.11 9.23 3.30
CA ARG A 169 -10.88 8.34 2.16
C ARG A 169 -9.87 8.92 1.18
N VAL A 170 -9.68 10.25 1.21
CA VAL A 170 -8.71 10.97 0.38
C VAL A 170 -7.58 11.44 1.26
N LEU A 171 -6.37 10.95 0.98
CA LEU A 171 -5.14 11.32 1.66
C LEU A 171 -4.03 11.60 0.66
N ASN A 172 -2.95 12.19 1.13
CA ASN A 172 -1.73 12.30 0.35
C ASN A 172 -1.14 10.90 0.13
N PHE A 173 -0.67 10.66 -1.08
CA PHE A 173 0.14 9.50 -1.42
C PHE A 173 1.59 9.93 -1.58
N LEU A 174 2.44 9.42 -0.71
CA LEU A 174 3.89 9.58 -0.80
C LEU A 174 4.51 8.21 -1.13
N MET A 175 5.39 8.19 -2.11
CA MET A 175 6.17 7.01 -2.43
C MET A 175 7.67 7.32 -2.45
N LEU A 176 8.43 6.42 -1.86
CA LEU A 176 9.88 6.34 -1.99
C LEU A 176 10.23 4.95 -2.50
N GLU A 177 10.99 4.85 -3.59
CA GLU A 177 11.27 3.58 -4.23
C GLU A 177 12.73 3.51 -4.69
N LEU A 178 13.36 2.35 -4.44
CA LEU A 178 14.62 1.96 -5.07
C LEU A 178 14.31 0.84 -6.05
N ALA A 179 14.61 1.06 -7.34
CA ALA A 179 14.45 0.09 -8.41
C ALA A 179 15.83 -0.39 -8.89
N PHE A 180 15.90 -1.67 -9.20
CA PHE A 180 17.13 -2.34 -9.61
C PHE A 180 16.89 -3.11 -10.89
N SER A 181 17.83 -3.02 -11.84
CA SER A 181 17.84 -3.83 -13.04
C SER A 181 19.27 -4.19 -13.44
N LEU A 182 19.41 -5.24 -14.25
CA LEU A 182 20.70 -5.55 -14.83
C LEU A 182 20.97 -4.61 -16.02
N PRO A 183 22.21 -4.15 -16.23
CA PRO A 183 22.55 -3.28 -17.38
C PRO A 183 22.16 -3.86 -18.75
N GLN A 184 22.09 -5.18 -18.86
CA GLN A 184 21.69 -5.90 -20.08
C GLN A 184 20.16 -6.05 -20.20
N MET A 185 19.41 -5.83 -19.11
CA MET A 185 17.96 -6.00 -19.02
C MET A 185 17.27 -4.81 -18.37
N LYS A 186 17.60 -3.59 -18.80
CA LYS A 186 17.09 -2.33 -18.23
C LYS A 186 15.56 -2.18 -18.28
N SER A 187 14.91 -2.96 -19.13
CA SER A 187 13.45 -2.99 -19.22
C SER A 187 12.76 -3.79 -18.10
N ARG A 188 13.51 -4.49 -17.24
CA ARG A 188 13.00 -5.35 -16.18
C ARG A 188 13.55 -4.88 -14.85
N GLU A 189 12.70 -4.33 -13.99
CA GLU A 189 13.07 -3.79 -12.70
C GLU A 189 12.46 -4.60 -11.56
N VAL A 190 13.26 -4.92 -10.56
CA VAL A 190 12.77 -5.30 -9.23
C VAL A 190 12.88 -4.07 -8.35
N PHE A 191 11.90 -3.79 -7.53
CA PHE A 191 11.92 -2.60 -6.70
C PHE A 191 11.45 -2.86 -5.26
N VAL A 192 11.96 -2.03 -4.36
CA VAL A 192 11.48 -1.90 -2.99
C VAL A 192 10.85 -0.53 -2.86
N ARG A 193 9.62 -0.46 -2.36
CA ARG A 193 8.82 0.75 -2.24
C ARG A 193 8.33 0.93 -0.82
N LEU A 194 8.51 2.13 -0.29
CA LEU A 194 7.71 2.64 0.80
C LEU A 194 6.46 3.29 0.17
N HIS A 195 5.30 2.74 0.48
CA HIS A 195 3.99 3.27 0.11
C HIS A 195 3.39 3.88 1.35
N HIS A 196 3.29 5.21 1.38
CA HIS A 196 2.86 5.96 2.54
C HIS A 196 1.64 6.81 2.22
N ARG A 197 0.64 6.75 3.10
CA ARG A 197 -0.54 7.62 3.05
C ARG A 197 -0.55 8.50 4.29
N CYS A 198 -0.78 9.79 4.14
CA CYS A 198 -0.81 10.73 5.26
C CYS A 198 -1.67 11.96 5.00
N THR A 199 -1.91 12.74 6.04
CA THR A 199 -2.66 13.99 6.01
C THR A 199 -1.82 15.19 5.60
N ILE A 200 -0.52 15.04 5.34
CA ILE A 200 0.48 16.12 5.14
C ILE A 200 0.38 17.12 6.32
N TYR A 201 0.71 16.67 7.53
CA TYR A 201 0.66 17.51 8.73
C TYR A 201 -0.68 18.24 8.90
N ASP A 202 -1.79 17.51 8.74
CA ASP A 202 -3.17 18.00 8.82
C ASP A 202 -3.58 19.03 7.75
N LEU A 203 -2.76 19.23 6.71
CA LEU A 203 -3.08 20.18 5.64
C LEU A 203 -4.27 19.74 4.79
N LEU A 204 -4.45 18.42 4.57
CA LEU A 204 -5.56 17.86 3.79
C LEU A 204 -6.81 17.63 4.64
N ASN A 205 -6.66 17.23 5.89
CA ASN A 205 -7.72 17.11 6.86
C ASN A 205 -7.12 17.01 8.27
N ASN A 206 -7.81 17.52 9.26
CA ASN A 206 -7.35 17.56 10.64
C ASN A 206 -8.18 16.60 11.50
N TYR A 207 -8.06 15.30 11.26
CA TYR A 207 -8.73 14.26 12.06
C TYR A 207 -7.80 13.60 13.08
N GLY A 208 -6.52 14.04 13.18
CA GLY A 208 -5.51 13.38 14.01
C GLY A 208 -5.23 11.94 13.56
N ALA A 209 -5.51 11.65 12.29
CA ALA A 209 -5.33 10.32 11.72
C ALA A 209 -3.85 10.00 11.56
N ASN A 210 -3.45 8.81 11.95
CA ASN A 210 -2.14 8.27 11.60
C ASN A 210 -2.13 7.94 10.10
N GLY A 211 -0.93 7.95 9.49
CA GLY A 211 -0.76 7.44 8.14
C GLY A 211 -0.70 5.93 8.10
N GLU A 212 -0.83 5.36 6.90
CA GLU A 212 -0.53 3.96 6.63
C GLU A 212 0.81 3.84 5.90
N ASP A 213 1.67 2.94 6.40
CA ASP A 213 2.98 2.65 5.86
C ASP A 213 3.08 1.19 5.41
N PHE A 214 3.26 0.96 4.11
CA PHE A 214 3.55 -0.36 3.58
C PHE A 214 4.98 -0.41 3.05
N LEU A 215 5.76 -1.36 3.57
CA LEU A 215 6.99 -1.78 2.91
C LEU A 215 6.63 -2.83 1.86
N ALA A 216 6.92 -2.54 0.62
CA ALA A 216 6.53 -3.34 -0.53
C ALA A 216 7.73 -3.74 -1.38
N VAL A 217 7.59 -4.89 -2.04
CA VAL A 217 8.51 -5.37 -3.09
C VAL A 217 7.70 -5.62 -4.35
N GLY A 218 8.26 -5.26 -5.48
CA GLY A 218 7.58 -5.40 -6.75
C GLY A 218 8.49 -5.68 -7.94
N TYR A 219 7.81 -5.90 -9.05
CA TYR A 219 8.44 -6.10 -10.35
C TYR A 219 7.77 -5.20 -11.39
N ARG A 220 8.57 -4.64 -12.30
CA ARG A 220 8.11 -3.71 -13.33
C ARG A 220 8.75 -4.03 -14.68
N LEU A 221 7.94 -3.88 -15.73
CA LEU A 221 8.38 -3.86 -17.13
C LEU A 221 8.32 -2.43 -17.64
N ARG A 222 9.37 -2.01 -18.36
CA ARG A 222 9.45 -0.72 -19.06
C ARG A 222 9.43 -0.96 -20.58
N PHE A 223 8.71 -0.14 -21.32
CA PHE A 223 8.53 -0.25 -22.77
C PHE A 223 8.18 1.10 -23.41
#